data_2b93099ddf5d02a18078c78d92196cd4
#
_entry.id   2b93099ddf5d02a18078c78d92196cd4
#
_cell.length_a   1.000
_cell.length_b   1.000
_cell.length_c   1.000
_cell.angle_alpha   90.00
_cell.angle_beta   90.00
_cell.angle_gamma   90.00
#
_symmetry.space_group_name_H-M   'P 1'
#
loop_
_entity.id
_entity.type
_entity.pdbx_description
1 polymer ?
#
loop_
_entity_poly.entity_id
_entity_poly.type
_entity_poly.pdbx_seq_one_letter_code
_entity_poly.pdbx_strand_id
1 'polypeptide(L)'
;ELVNPEKIIPEKVIELTGISNEMVMDKPKIDEILPKFLEFAGDAILVGQNSDFDIGFVKENSKQLNIEFSPIYMDTLPMARALFSDMGRFSLDKIARKLNIPAFNHHRASDDARATAQIFIKMYAMIMDQDLDLSIINKLETHYPKAKFENFSTLVFAKDEVGLKNLYKLISKSRME
;
A
#
# COMPACT_ATOMS: atom_id res chain seq x y z
N GLU A 1 -18.14 5.56 -0.49
CA GLU A 1 -18.88 6.82 -0.70
C GLU A 1 -18.18 7.66 -1.75
N LEU A 2 -18.93 8.45 -2.57
CA LEU A 2 -18.35 9.41 -3.50
C LEU A 2 -18.10 10.72 -2.76
N VAL A 3 -17.01 11.40 -3.13
CA VAL A 3 -16.59 12.68 -2.53
C VAL A 3 -16.51 13.72 -3.62
N ASN A 4 -17.00 14.93 -3.33
CA ASN A 4 -16.87 16.06 -4.24
C ASN A 4 -15.41 16.57 -4.19
N PRO A 5 -14.66 16.51 -5.29
CA PRO A 5 -13.27 16.95 -5.32
C PRO A 5 -13.11 18.47 -5.44
N GLU A 6 -14.22 19.24 -5.54
CA GLU A 6 -14.26 20.70 -5.73
C GLU A 6 -13.50 21.19 -6.97
N LYS A 7 -13.27 20.31 -7.92
CA LYS A 7 -12.60 20.57 -9.19
C LYS A 7 -13.10 19.61 -10.27
N ILE A 8 -12.96 20.02 -11.51
CA ILE A 8 -13.36 19.20 -12.65
C ILE A 8 -12.49 17.94 -12.72
N ILE A 9 -13.13 16.77 -12.81
CA ILE A 9 -12.46 15.49 -13.02
C ILE A 9 -12.04 15.42 -14.50
N PRO A 10 -10.74 15.21 -14.79
CA PRO A 10 -10.26 15.08 -16.17
C PRO A 10 -10.88 13.87 -16.88
N GLU A 11 -11.10 13.99 -18.19
CA GLU A 11 -11.75 12.95 -19.00
C GLU A 11 -11.08 11.58 -18.89
N LYS A 12 -9.75 11.54 -18.90
CA LYS A 12 -8.98 10.30 -18.69
C LYS A 12 -9.28 9.60 -17.35
N VAL A 13 -9.59 10.37 -16.31
CA VAL A 13 -9.94 9.81 -14.99
C VAL A 13 -11.38 9.31 -15.01
N ILE A 14 -12.29 10.03 -15.71
CA ILE A 14 -13.68 9.59 -15.92
C ILE A 14 -13.70 8.27 -16.67
N GLU A 15 -12.95 8.16 -17.78
CA GLU A 15 -12.82 6.94 -18.56
C GLU A 15 -12.27 5.75 -17.73
N LEU A 16 -11.30 6.03 -16.86
CA LEU A 16 -10.66 5.01 -16.02
C LEU A 16 -11.56 4.52 -14.90
N THR A 17 -12.23 5.45 -14.19
CA THR A 17 -12.96 5.16 -12.96
C THR A 17 -14.46 5.00 -13.15
N GLY A 18 -15.00 5.52 -14.26
CA GLY A 18 -16.43 5.63 -14.50
C GLY A 18 -17.13 6.67 -13.61
N ILE A 19 -16.37 7.53 -12.92
CA ILE A 19 -16.90 8.57 -12.03
C ILE A 19 -16.93 9.89 -12.79
N SER A 20 -18.15 10.36 -13.12
CA SER A 20 -18.33 11.63 -13.82
C SER A 20 -18.44 12.83 -12.86
N ASN A 21 -18.32 14.05 -13.42
CA ASN A 21 -18.46 15.28 -12.65
C ASN A 21 -19.86 15.39 -12.02
N GLU A 22 -20.90 14.99 -12.75
CA GLU A 22 -22.29 15.02 -12.28
C GLU A 22 -22.51 14.08 -11.08
N MET A 23 -21.81 12.94 -11.06
CA MET A 23 -21.92 11.96 -9.95
C MET A 23 -21.38 12.49 -8.64
N VAL A 24 -20.48 13.45 -8.66
CA VAL A 24 -19.79 13.97 -7.46
C VAL A 24 -20.21 15.38 -7.06
N MET A 25 -20.92 16.09 -7.93
CA MET A 25 -21.27 17.51 -7.76
C MET A 25 -22.01 17.78 -6.43
N ASP A 26 -22.99 16.94 -6.09
CA ASP A 26 -23.81 17.07 -4.88
C ASP A 26 -23.37 16.13 -3.75
N LYS A 27 -22.12 15.64 -3.81
CA LYS A 27 -21.57 14.76 -2.78
C LYS A 27 -20.85 15.56 -1.70
N PRO A 28 -20.77 15.01 -0.48
CA PRO A 28 -20.02 15.65 0.60
C PRO A 28 -18.55 15.82 0.21
N LYS A 29 -17.92 16.83 0.80
CA LYS A 29 -16.52 17.15 0.57
C LYS A 29 -15.61 16.32 1.49
N ILE A 30 -14.30 16.45 1.27
CA ILE A 30 -13.30 15.68 2.02
C ILE A 30 -13.30 16.02 3.51
N ASP A 31 -13.57 17.26 3.87
CA ASP A 31 -13.66 17.74 5.25
C ASP A 31 -14.82 17.10 6.04
N GLU A 32 -15.89 16.72 5.35
CA GLU A 32 -17.03 16.00 5.94
C GLU A 32 -16.80 14.47 6.00
N ILE A 33 -16.08 13.91 5.03
CA ILE A 33 -15.92 12.46 4.89
C ILE A 33 -14.71 11.94 5.64
N LEU A 34 -13.61 12.69 5.63
CA LEU A 34 -12.37 12.25 6.26
C LEU A 34 -12.51 11.96 7.75
N PRO A 35 -13.17 12.81 8.57
CA PRO A 35 -13.40 12.49 9.99
C PRO A 35 -14.17 11.19 10.19
N LYS A 36 -15.21 10.94 9.37
CA LYS A 36 -16.00 9.70 9.43
C LYS A 36 -15.18 8.47 9.04
N PHE A 37 -14.29 8.62 8.04
CA PHE A 37 -13.38 7.55 7.65
C PHE A 37 -12.39 7.24 8.78
N LEU A 38 -11.84 8.27 9.43
CA LEU A 38 -10.89 8.08 10.54
C LEU A 38 -11.57 7.47 11.76
N GLU A 39 -12.79 7.86 12.07
CA GLU A 39 -13.61 7.23 13.11
C GLU A 39 -13.89 5.76 12.79
N PHE A 40 -14.25 5.45 11.56
CA PHE A 40 -14.47 4.07 11.11
C PHE A 40 -13.18 3.22 11.17
N ALA A 41 -12.05 3.78 10.77
CA ALA A 41 -10.76 3.11 10.80
C ALA A 41 -10.27 2.86 12.23
N GLY A 42 -10.50 3.83 13.13
CA GLY A 42 -10.07 3.75 14.53
C GLY A 42 -8.57 3.46 14.64
N ASP A 43 -8.24 2.48 15.46
CA ASP A 43 -6.89 1.96 15.68
C ASP A 43 -6.56 0.70 14.83
N ALA A 44 -7.40 0.37 13.85
CA ALA A 44 -7.19 -0.78 12.99
C ALA A 44 -5.92 -0.63 12.13
N ILE A 45 -5.27 -1.75 11.87
CA ILE A 45 -4.21 -1.82 10.87
C ILE A 45 -4.84 -1.70 9.47
N LEU A 46 -4.45 -0.67 8.72
CA LEU A 46 -4.92 -0.48 7.35
C LEU A 46 -4.17 -1.42 6.40
N VAL A 47 -4.89 -2.01 5.46
CA VAL A 47 -4.27 -2.88 4.44
C VAL A 47 -4.60 -2.33 3.06
N GLY A 48 -3.57 -2.15 2.24
CA GLY A 48 -3.72 -1.66 0.88
C GLY A 48 -2.82 -2.39 -0.12
N GLN A 49 -2.99 -2.09 -1.38
CA GLN A 49 -2.12 -2.52 -2.47
C GLN A 49 -1.39 -1.29 -3.01
N ASN A 50 -0.08 -1.21 -2.86
CA ASN A 50 0.70 0.01 -3.11
C ASN A 50 0.22 1.17 -2.22
N SER A 51 0.07 0.88 -0.94
CA SER A 51 -0.67 1.67 0.04
C SER A 51 -0.07 3.05 0.30
N ASP A 52 1.19 3.29 0.03
CA ASP A 52 1.83 4.60 0.21
C ASP A 52 1.10 5.70 -0.56
N PHE A 53 0.52 5.36 -1.72
CA PHE A 53 -0.26 6.29 -2.51
C PHE A 53 -1.53 6.71 -1.77
N ASP A 54 -2.33 5.76 -1.31
CA ASP A 54 -3.61 6.01 -0.63
C ASP A 54 -3.39 6.67 0.74
N ILE A 55 -2.44 6.16 1.51
CA ILE A 55 -2.04 6.72 2.81
C ILE A 55 -1.52 8.16 2.65
N GLY A 56 -0.77 8.43 1.57
CA GLY A 56 -0.29 9.77 1.26
C GLY A 56 -1.43 10.76 1.05
N PHE A 57 -2.47 10.38 0.32
CA PHE A 57 -3.66 11.22 0.15
C PHE A 57 -4.39 11.50 1.47
N VAL A 58 -4.59 10.48 2.28
CA VAL A 58 -5.25 10.63 3.59
C VAL A 58 -4.41 11.54 4.51
N LYS A 59 -3.09 11.33 4.57
CA LYS A 59 -2.17 12.16 5.36
C LYS A 59 -2.21 13.63 4.96
N GLU A 60 -2.16 13.90 3.65
CA GLU A 60 -2.17 15.28 3.16
C GLU A 60 -3.48 15.99 3.50
N ASN A 61 -4.62 15.34 3.29
CA ASN A 61 -5.91 15.91 3.63
C ASN A 61 -6.09 16.07 5.15
N SER A 62 -5.63 15.11 5.95
CA SER A 62 -5.64 15.19 7.40
C SER A 62 -4.85 16.40 7.90
N LYS A 63 -3.66 16.64 7.30
CA LYS A 63 -2.83 17.80 7.61
C LYS A 63 -3.53 19.12 7.30
N GLN A 64 -4.21 19.22 6.15
CA GLN A 64 -4.97 20.41 5.78
C GLN A 64 -6.13 20.70 6.75
N LEU A 65 -6.72 19.66 7.31
CA LEU A 65 -7.81 19.76 8.29
C LEU A 65 -7.33 19.84 9.75
N ASN A 66 -6.00 19.86 9.98
CA ASN A 66 -5.40 19.81 11.30
C ASN A 66 -5.82 18.57 12.13
N ILE A 67 -6.03 17.43 11.48
CA ILE A 67 -6.34 16.15 12.10
C ILE A 67 -5.07 15.31 12.16
N GLU A 68 -4.75 14.75 13.33
CA GLU A 68 -3.63 13.82 13.45
C GLU A 68 -3.98 12.49 12.79
N PHE A 69 -3.10 12.00 11.90
CA PHE A 69 -3.24 10.72 11.23
C PHE A 69 -1.88 10.03 11.11
N SER A 70 -1.66 9.06 11.97
CA SER A 70 -0.44 8.24 12.00
C SER A 70 -0.80 6.76 12.05
N PRO A 71 -1.37 6.20 10.97
CA PRO A 71 -1.85 4.83 10.95
C PRO A 71 -0.71 3.82 10.92
N ILE A 72 -0.95 2.65 11.52
CA ILE A 72 -0.21 1.44 11.17
C ILE A 72 -0.84 0.88 9.91
N TYR A 73 -0.04 0.57 8.90
CA TYR A 73 -0.55 -0.02 7.67
C TYR A 73 0.37 -1.10 7.11
N MET A 74 -0.21 -2.00 6.33
CA MET A 74 0.45 -3.08 5.62
C MET A 74 0.18 -2.96 4.13
N ASP A 75 1.19 -3.29 3.32
CA ASP A 75 1.09 -3.28 1.87
C ASP A 75 1.17 -4.71 1.33
N THR A 76 0.18 -5.08 0.54
CA THR A 76 0.13 -6.40 -0.10
C THR A 76 1.14 -6.55 -1.24
N LEU A 77 1.67 -5.45 -1.77
CA LEU A 77 2.63 -5.48 -2.88
C LEU A 77 3.99 -6.08 -2.49
N PRO A 78 4.67 -5.65 -1.40
CA PRO A 78 5.87 -6.32 -0.90
C PRO A 78 5.62 -7.78 -0.52
N MET A 79 4.49 -8.08 0.12
CA MET A 79 4.11 -9.46 0.46
C MET A 79 4.02 -10.36 -0.79
N ALA A 80 3.35 -9.86 -1.84
CA ALA A 80 3.21 -10.60 -3.10
C ALA A 80 4.57 -10.80 -3.79
N ARG A 81 5.45 -9.80 -3.76
CA ARG A 81 6.81 -9.92 -4.31
C ARG A 81 7.62 -10.98 -3.60
N ALA A 82 7.51 -11.06 -2.27
CA ALA A 82 8.19 -12.08 -1.49
C ALA A 82 7.66 -13.48 -1.79
N LEU A 83 6.33 -13.65 -1.80
CA LEU A 83 5.68 -14.95 -1.99
C LEU A 83 5.75 -15.48 -3.44
N PHE A 84 5.74 -14.59 -4.43
CA PHE A 84 5.61 -14.93 -5.85
C PHE A 84 6.76 -14.39 -6.67
N SER A 85 7.99 -14.76 -6.31
CA SER A 85 9.22 -14.29 -6.97
C SER A 85 9.29 -14.59 -8.47
N ASP A 86 8.49 -15.54 -8.96
CA ASP A 86 8.36 -15.94 -10.36
C ASP A 86 7.46 -15.00 -11.19
N MET A 87 6.71 -14.11 -10.54
CA MET A 87 5.82 -13.16 -11.23
C MET A 87 6.60 -11.96 -11.78
N GLY A 88 6.40 -11.65 -13.07
CA GLY A 88 7.03 -10.48 -13.71
C GLY A 88 6.34 -9.15 -13.42
N ARG A 89 5.08 -9.15 -12.98
CA ARG A 89 4.28 -7.95 -12.66
C ARG A 89 3.31 -8.26 -11.52
N PHE A 90 3.14 -7.28 -10.63
CA PHE A 90 2.37 -7.40 -9.37
C PHE A 90 1.17 -6.44 -9.33
N SER A 91 0.45 -6.29 -10.45
CA SER A 91 -0.83 -5.58 -10.42
C SER A 91 -1.86 -6.37 -9.60
N LEU A 92 -2.81 -5.66 -8.98
CA LEU A 92 -3.87 -6.26 -8.16
C LEU A 92 -4.55 -7.44 -8.87
N ASP A 93 -4.92 -7.25 -10.13
CA ASP A 93 -5.52 -8.25 -11.00
C ASP A 93 -4.66 -9.52 -11.18
N LYS A 94 -3.33 -9.35 -11.38
CA LYS A 94 -2.43 -10.49 -11.57
C LYS A 94 -2.23 -11.29 -10.28
N ILE A 95 -2.15 -10.60 -9.14
CA ILE A 95 -2.06 -11.25 -7.83
C ILE A 95 -3.38 -11.98 -7.54
N ALA A 96 -4.52 -11.35 -7.82
CA ALA A 96 -5.83 -11.97 -7.65
C ALA A 96 -5.96 -13.26 -8.47
N ARG A 97 -5.55 -13.24 -9.75
CA ARG A 97 -5.54 -14.45 -10.60
C ARG A 97 -4.60 -15.53 -10.07
N LYS A 98 -3.38 -15.17 -9.65
CA LYS A 98 -2.41 -16.12 -9.06
C LYS A 98 -2.99 -16.82 -7.84
N LEU A 99 -3.80 -16.10 -7.04
CA LEU A 99 -4.45 -16.60 -5.84
C LEU A 99 -5.84 -17.21 -6.09
N ASN A 100 -6.28 -17.36 -7.33
CA ASN A 100 -7.63 -17.84 -7.68
C ASN A 100 -8.75 -17.05 -6.97
N ILE A 101 -8.63 -15.73 -6.97
CA ILE A 101 -9.68 -14.83 -6.50
C ILE A 101 -10.60 -14.52 -7.70
N PRO A 102 -11.93 -14.56 -7.53
CA PRO A 102 -12.87 -14.26 -8.60
C PRO A 102 -12.61 -12.88 -9.25
N ALA A 103 -12.91 -12.78 -10.54
CA ALA A 103 -12.83 -11.51 -11.26
C ALA A 103 -13.71 -10.43 -10.61
N PHE A 104 -13.26 -9.20 -10.59
CA PHE A 104 -13.91 -8.03 -10.01
C PHE A 104 -13.82 -6.83 -10.95
N ASN A 105 -14.66 -5.83 -10.71
CA ASN A 105 -14.63 -4.60 -11.51
C ASN A 105 -13.48 -3.72 -11.07
N HIS A 106 -12.42 -3.67 -11.88
CA HIS A 106 -11.29 -2.79 -11.64
C HIS A 106 -11.68 -1.32 -11.67
N HIS A 107 -10.92 -0.52 -10.90
CA HIS A 107 -11.09 0.94 -10.77
C HIS A 107 -12.38 1.36 -10.06
N ARG A 108 -13.05 0.40 -9.41
CA ARG A 108 -14.06 0.66 -8.40
C ARG A 108 -13.45 0.42 -7.03
N ALA A 109 -13.21 1.48 -6.25
CA ALA A 109 -12.50 1.41 -4.97
C ALA A 109 -13.05 0.35 -3.99
N SER A 110 -14.37 0.13 -3.97
CA SER A 110 -15.00 -0.91 -3.14
C SER A 110 -14.63 -2.33 -3.59
N ASP A 111 -14.54 -2.55 -4.90
CA ASP A 111 -14.23 -3.86 -5.46
C ASP A 111 -12.72 -4.13 -5.35
N ASP A 112 -11.90 -3.12 -5.59
CA ASP A 112 -10.45 -3.18 -5.40
C ASP A 112 -10.10 -3.43 -3.92
N ALA A 113 -10.77 -2.75 -2.98
CA ALA A 113 -10.59 -2.97 -1.55
C ALA A 113 -11.00 -4.40 -1.12
N ARG A 114 -12.11 -4.92 -1.65
CA ARG A 114 -12.54 -6.29 -1.39
C ARG A 114 -11.55 -7.32 -1.94
N ALA A 115 -11.05 -7.10 -3.15
CA ALA A 115 -10.02 -7.96 -3.74
C ALA A 115 -8.73 -7.91 -2.94
N THR A 116 -8.28 -6.71 -2.51
CA THR A 116 -7.12 -6.53 -1.66
C THR A 116 -7.25 -7.27 -0.32
N ALA A 117 -8.43 -7.21 0.31
CA ALA A 117 -8.69 -7.96 1.55
C ALA A 117 -8.59 -9.49 1.33
N GLN A 118 -9.17 -10.00 0.25
CA GLN A 118 -9.07 -11.44 -0.07
C GLN A 118 -7.63 -11.85 -0.40
N ILE A 119 -6.88 -11.03 -1.12
CA ILE A 119 -5.45 -11.22 -1.40
C ILE A 119 -4.68 -11.30 -0.09
N PHE A 120 -4.87 -10.31 0.78
CA PHE A 120 -4.20 -10.25 2.07
C PHE A 120 -4.46 -11.51 2.90
N ILE A 121 -5.73 -11.92 3.06
CA ILE A 121 -6.11 -13.11 3.83
C ILE A 121 -5.42 -14.37 3.29
N LYS A 122 -5.40 -14.55 1.96
CA LYS A 122 -4.75 -15.72 1.35
C LYS A 122 -3.23 -15.69 1.51
N MET A 123 -2.59 -14.55 1.29
CA MET A 123 -1.15 -14.42 1.47
C MET A 123 -0.76 -14.56 2.94
N TYR A 124 -1.57 -14.01 3.85
CA TYR A 124 -1.39 -14.19 5.29
C TYR A 124 -1.39 -15.66 5.68
N ALA A 125 -2.39 -16.42 5.22
CA ALA A 125 -2.46 -17.87 5.47
C ALA A 125 -1.21 -18.60 4.94
N MET A 126 -0.75 -18.26 3.73
CA MET A 126 0.48 -18.83 3.15
C MET A 126 1.73 -18.53 3.96
N ILE A 127 1.81 -17.35 4.58
CA ILE A 127 2.93 -16.96 5.45
C ILE A 127 2.86 -17.72 6.77
N MET A 128 1.67 -17.81 7.38
CA MET A 128 1.47 -18.51 8.65
C MET A 128 1.72 -20.03 8.54
N ASP A 129 1.33 -20.65 7.42
CA ASP A 129 1.63 -22.07 7.16
C ASP A 129 3.13 -22.39 7.10
N GLN A 130 3.96 -21.36 6.90
CA GLN A 130 5.42 -21.49 6.84
C GLN A 130 6.12 -21.02 8.14
N ASP A 131 5.35 -20.81 9.21
CA ASP A 131 5.85 -20.34 10.50
C ASP A 131 6.56 -18.96 10.42
N LEU A 132 6.16 -18.13 9.45
CA LEU A 132 6.73 -16.81 9.23
C LEU A 132 5.97 -15.76 10.03
N ASP A 133 6.68 -14.89 10.74
CA ASP A 133 6.12 -13.76 11.45
C ASP A 133 5.98 -12.54 10.50
N LEU A 134 4.78 -12.03 10.38
CA LEU A 134 4.48 -10.83 9.58
C LEU A 134 5.21 -9.58 10.06
N SER A 135 5.56 -9.50 11.34
CA SER A 135 6.32 -8.37 11.88
C SER A 135 7.71 -8.27 11.24
N ILE A 136 8.09 -9.29 10.46
CA ILE A 136 9.43 -9.46 9.92
C ILE A 136 9.38 -9.58 8.39
N ILE A 137 8.62 -8.68 7.74
CA ILE A 137 8.61 -8.59 6.27
C ILE A 137 10.03 -8.56 5.68
N ASN A 138 10.97 -7.92 6.36
CA ASN A 138 12.39 -7.91 5.98
C ASN A 138 13.04 -9.30 6.03
N LYS A 139 12.49 -10.27 6.78
CA LYS A 139 12.98 -11.65 6.79
C LYS A 139 12.33 -12.54 5.72
N LEU A 140 11.27 -12.08 5.05
CA LEU A 140 10.72 -12.78 3.90
C LEU A 140 11.77 -12.92 2.78
N GLU A 141 12.67 -11.95 2.65
CA GLU A 141 13.78 -11.98 1.71
C GLU A 141 14.69 -13.17 1.93
N THR A 142 14.98 -13.54 3.18
CA THR A 142 15.83 -14.69 3.49
C THR A 142 15.16 -16.03 3.21
N HIS A 143 13.83 -16.11 3.31
CA HIS A 143 13.04 -17.29 2.98
C HIS A 143 12.71 -17.40 1.50
N TYR A 144 12.63 -16.24 0.81
CA TYR A 144 12.35 -16.14 -0.61
C TYR A 144 13.47 -15.37 -1.34
N PRO A 145 14.69 -15.91 -1.40
CA PRO A 145 15.87 -15.20 -1.93
C PRO A 145 15.73 -14.80 -3.41
N LYS A 146 14.77 -15.38 -4.12
CA LYS A 146 14.46 -15.01 -5.52
C LYS A 146 13.43 -13.89 -5.63
N ALA A 147 12.86 -13.42 -4.52
CA ALA A 147 11.93 -12.32 -4.53
C ALA A 147 12.61 -11.04 -5.01
N LYS A 148 12.03 -10.39 -6.01
CA LYS A 148 12.50 -9.10 -6.48
C LYS A 148 11.85 -8.01 -5.63
N PHE A 149 12.55 -7.56 -4.61
CA PHE A 149 12.17 -6.36 -3.89
C PHE A 149 12.54 -5.13 -4.71
N GLU A 150 11.72 -4.09 -4.68
CA GLU A 150 12.13 -2.80 -5.21
C GLU A 150 13.28 -2.25 -4.35
N ASN A 151 14.29 -1.69 -5.01
CA ASN A 151 15.35 -0.98 -4.30
C ASN A 151 14.77 0.31 -3.72
N PHE A 152 14.61 0.36 -2.41
CA PHE A 152 14.27 1.59 -1.73
C PHE A 152 15.52 2.43 -1.57
N SER A 153 15.50 3.65 -2.09
CA SER A 153 16.56 4.62 -1.82
C SER A 153 16.38 5.19 -0.43
N THR A 154 17.25 4.79 0.50
CA THR A 154 17.27 5.35 1.85
C THR A 154 18.44 6.33 1.98
N LEU A 155 18.15 7.57 2.36
CA LEU A 155 19.16 8.55 2.74
C LEU A 155 19.56 8.30 4.20
N VAL A 156 20.81 7.89 4.40
CA VAL A 156 21.34 7.64 5.74
C VAL A 156 22.39 8.70 6.06
N PHE A 157 22.21 9.42 7.17
CA PHE A 157 23.15 10.43 7.65
C PHE A 157 23.93 9.90 8.85
N ALA A 158 25.24 10.07 8.81
CA ALA A 158 26.08 9.83 9.99
C ALA A 158 26.01 11.06 10.92
N LYS A 159 25.68 10.84 12.18
CA LYS A 159 25.60 11.90 13.20
C LYS A 159 26.99 12.26 13.78
N ASP A 160 27.91 11.31 13.79
CA ASP A 160 29.23 11.40 14.38
C ASP A 160 30.21 10.43 13.69
N GLU A 161 31.46 10.40 14.13
CA GLU A 161 32.50 9.52 13.56
C GLU A 161 32.18 8.03 13.70
N VAL A 162 31.49 7.64 14.76
CA VAL A 162 31.06 6.24 14.98
C VAL A 162 29.97 5.86 13.96
N GLY A 163 29.02 6.76 13.76
CA GLY A 163 28.01 6.64 12.74
C GLY A 163 28.60 6.55 11.33
N LEU A 164 29.63 7.36 11.04
CA LEU A 164 30.34 7.34 9.76
C LEU A 164 31.05 5.99 9.51
N LYS A 165 31.73 5.45 10.52
CA LYS A 165 32.37 4.11 10.44
C LYS A 165 31.33 3.01 10.20
N ASN A 166 30.15 3.11 10.84
CA ASN A 166 29.06 2.16 10.65
C ASN A 166 28.43 2.28 9.27
N LEU A 167 28.30 3.50 8.74
CA LEU A 167 27.85 3.75 7.38
C LEU A 167 28.78 3.12 6.33
N TYR A 168 30.11 3.27 6.49
CA TYR A 168 31.07 2.61 5.62
C TYR A 168 30.99 1.08 5.70
N LYS A 169 30.78 0.49 6.88
CA LYS A 169 30.56 -0.96 7.03
C LYS A 169 29.29 -1.42 6.31
N LEU A 170 28.21 -0.64 6.40
CA LEU A 170 26.93 -0.92 5.71
C LEU A 170 27.11 -0.92 4.19
N ILE A 171 27.78 0.13 3.64
CA ILE A 171 28.04 0.25 2.20
C ILE A 171 28.94 -0.88 1.71
N SER A 172 29.99 -1.22 2.49
CA SER A 172 30.90 -2.32 2.14
C SER A 172 30.18 -3.66 2.11
N LYS A 173 29.28 -3.90 3.08
CA LYS A 173 28.50 -5.15 3.16
C LYS A 173 27.49 -5.28 2.01
N SER A 174 26.82 -4.17 1.63
CA SER A 174 25.87 -4.16 0.53
C SER A 174 26.49 -4.35 -0.88
N ARG A 175 27.81 -4.23 -1.00
CA ARG A 175 28.52 -4.42 -2.27
C ARG A 175 29.19 -5.81 -2.39
N MET A 176 29.20 -6.60 -1.33
CA MET A 176 29.82 -7.92 -1.30
C MET A 176 28.82 -9.07 -1.35
N GLU A 177 27.52 -8.76 -1.36
CA GLU A 177 26.39 -9.68 -1.59
C GLU A 177 25.77 -9.39 -2.98
#